data_0d9e7d7cbd2195eda98cab96cb08c062
#
_entry.id   0d9e7d7cbd2195eda98cab96cb08c062
#
_cell.length_a   1.000
_cell.length_b   1.000
_cell.length_c   1.000
_cell.angle_alpha   90.00
_cell.angle_beta   90.00
_cell.angle_gamma   90.00
#
_symmetry.space_group_name_H-M   'P 1'
#
loop_
_entity.id
_entity.type
_entity.pdbx_description
1 polymer ?
#
loop_
_entity_poly.entity_id
_entity_poly.type
_entity_poly.pdbx_seq_one_letter_code
_entity_poly.pdbx_strand_id
1 'polypeptide(L)'
;MYKRQRIGELIFNTAMTGYQEIITDLSYTDQLICFTYPQIGNTGVNKEDLESIAGGCSGIVIKELSKTESNWRKDNDLSSFLKEKNISGIANLDTRKLTRILRDNGSQISAIVPEEYSKKQIEALFDSFDGIKGKDLAREVSTREAYIWKEPSYRKETKKNSYKVVAYDFGVKHNILRLLVDRGCEVLVVPAETSAEDVMKENPDGIFLSNGPGDPEPCEYAISAIKKLIEINIPIFGICLGHQLLGLALNLKTEKMKFGHHGANHPVQNILDKTVSITSQNHGFTISEESLNDDVIVTHRSLFDKSIQGISSKDGRVFSFQGHPEASPGPKDIQNLFDKFIKNMQSQKSLTNAKKK
;
A
#
# COMPACT_ATOMS: atom_id res chain seq x y z
N MET A 1 -17.26 -23.85 12.51
CA MET A 1 -17.21 -22.39 12.78
C MET A 1 -15.87 -22.09 13.44
N TYR A 2 -14.96 -21.41 12.74
CA TYR A 2 -13.66 -21.02 13.34
C TYR A 2 -13.92 -19.83 14.26
N LYS A 3 -13.87 -20.08 15.56
CA LYS A 3 -14.10 -19.08 16.59
C LYS A 3 -12.77 -18.42 16.96
N ARG A 4 -12.33 -17.43 16.19
CA ARG A 4 -11.18 -16.60 16.55
C ARG A 4 -11.61 -15.15 16.66
N GLN A 5 -11.31 -14.56 17.82
CA GLN A 5 -11.41 -13.12 18.02
C GLN A 5 -10.38 -12.39 17.14
N ARG A 6 -10.75 -11.23 16.69
CA ARG A 6 -9.86 -10.29 16.01
C ARG A 6 -10.14 -8.89 16.53
N ILE A 7 -9.09 -8.17 16.79
CA ILE A 7 -9.13 -6.74 17.10
C ILE A 7 -8.33 -5.98 16.04
N GLY A 8 -8.69 -4.73 15.81
CA GLY A 8 -7.99 -3.88 14.87
C GLY A 8 -8.64 -2.50 14.77
N GLU A 9 -8.01 -1.61 14.06
CA GLU A 9 -8.58 -0.32 13.72
C GLU A 9 -9.61 -0.50 12.59
N LEU A 10 -10.88 -0.25 12.89
CA LEU A 10 -11.97 -0.37 11.92
C LEU A 10 -11.99 0.85 11.00
N ILE A 11 -11.85 0.58 9.73
CA ILE A 11 -11.94 1.56 8.64
C ILE A 11 -13.04 1.15 7.66
N PHE A 12 -13.42 2.02 6.73
CA PHE A 12 -14.31 1.65 5.63
C PHE A 12 -13.59 1.78 4.28
N ASN A 13 -13.97 0.93 3.32
CA ASN A 13 -13.44 1.00 1.96
C ASN A 13 -14.59 1.17 0.97
N THR A 14 -14.46 2.14 0.05
CA THR A 14 -15.50 2.52 -0.91
C THR A 14 -15.33 1.88 -2.30
N ALA A 15 -14.34 1.01 -2.49
CA ALA A 15 -14.16 0.31 -3.76
C ALA A 15 -15.36 -0.58 -4.09
N MET A 16 -15.81 -0.55 -5.33
CA MET A 16 -16.94 -1.34 -5.82
C MET A 16 -16.53 -2.76 -6.24
N THR A 17 -15.25 -2.97 -6.48
CA THR A 17 -14.66 -4.22 -6.97
C THR A 17 -13.33 -4.47 -6.29
N GLY A 18 -12.77 -5.68 -6.45
CA GLY A 18 -11.42 -6.00 -5.99
C GLY A 18 -11.32 -6.27 -4.49
N TYR A 19 -12.36 -6.86 -3.91
CA TYR A 19 -12.33 -7.20 -2.48
C TYR A 19 -11.21 -8.18 -2.13
N GLN A 20 -10.82 -9.08 -3.04
CA GLN A 20 -9.74 -10.02 -2.81
C GLN A 20 -8.38 -9.32 -2.72
N GLU A 21 -8.12 -8.40 -3.63
CA GLU A 21 -6.92 -7.57 -3.65
C GLU A 21 -6.82 -6.73 -2.37
N ILE A 22 -7.95 -6.14 -1.93
CA ILE A 22 -8.03 -5.38 -0.68
C ILE A 22 -7.75 -6.28 0.53
N ILE A 23 -8.35 -7.46 0.61
CA ILE A 23 -8.18 -8.40 1.73
C ILE A 23 -6.74 -8.90 1.81
N THR A 24 -6.04 -9.02 0.69
CA THR A 24 -4.67 -9.54 0.62
C THR A 24 -3.59 -8.45 0.60
N ASP A 25 -3.94 -7.18 0.58
CA ASP A 25 -2.99 -6.07 0.71
C ASP A 25 -2.51 -5.94 2.16
N LEU A 26 -1.21 -6.16 2.37
CA LEU A 26 -0.56 -6.08 3.69
C LEU A 26 -0.66 -4.70 4.34
N SER A 27 -0.94 -3.64 3.57
CA SER A 27 -1.19 -2.30 4.11
C SER A 27 -2.39 -2.23 5.06
N TYR A 28 -3.28 -3.25 5.07
CA TYR A 28 -4.39 -3.37 6.02
C TYR A 28 -4.06 -4.19 7.28
N THR A 29 -2.80 -4.50 7.54
CA THR A 29 -2.38 -5.19 8.77
C THR A 29 -2.86 -4.43 10.01
N ASP A 30 -3.38 -5.13 11.01
CA ASP A 30 -4.03 -4.60 12.21
C ASP A 30 -5.31 -3.77 11.95
N GLN A 31 -5.90 -3.87 10.74
CA GLN A 31 -7.17 -3.21 10.42
C GLN A 31 -8.31 -4.19 10.18
N LEU A 32 -9.51 -3.77 10.56
CA LEU A 32 -10.78 -4.39 10.19
C LEU A 32 -11.41 -3.55 9.08
N ILE A 33 -11.83 -4.17 7.98
CA ILE A 33 -12.33 -3.46 6.80
C ILE A 33 -13.84 -3.57 6.70
N CYS A 34 -14.54 -2.43 6.81
CA CYS A 34 -15.96 -2.33 6.48
C CYS A 34 -16.11 -2.04 4.98
N PHE A 35 -16.56 -3.02 4.20
CA PHE A 35 -16.87 -2.81 2.80
C PHE A 35 -18.19 -2.08 2.63
N THR A 36 -18.19 -0.95 1.90
CA THR A 36 -19.40 -0.18 1.63
C THR A 36 -20.25 -0.79 0.50
N TYR A 37 -19.62 -1.55 -0.41
CA TYR A 37 -20.33 -2.28 -1.45
C TYR A 37 -21.16 -3.41 -0.82
N PRO A 38 -22.46 -3.52 -1.19
CA PRO A 38 -23.38 -4.37 -0.43
C PRO A 38 -23.16 -5.86 -0.63
N GLN A 39 -22.69 -6.30 -1.79
CA GLN A 39 -22.49 -7.72 -2.11
C GLN A 39 -21.01 -8.02 -2.27
N ILE A 40 -20.46 -8.82 -1.35
CA ILE A 40 -19.05 -9.24 -1.35
C ILE A 40 -18.98 -10.76 -1.53
N GLY A 41 -17.99 -11.22 -2.31
CA GLY A 41 -17.83 -12.64 -2.64
C GLY A 41 -18.45 -13.07 -3.97
N ASN A 42 -19.14 -12.18 -4.68
CA ASN A 42 -19.87 -12.46 -5.91
C ASN A 42 -19.02 -12.92 -7.11
N THR A 43 -17.73 -12.60 -7.12
CA THR A 43 -16.78 -13.02 -8.16
C THR A 43 -15.91 -14.22 -7.75
N GLY A 44 -16.05 -14.71 -6.51
CA GLY A 44 -15.15 -15.72 -5.95
C GLY A 44 -13.75 -15.16 -5.72
N VAL A 45 -12.77 -16.04 -5.63
CA VAL A 45 -11.35 -15.73 -5.47
C VAL A 45 -10.51 -16.55 -6.43
N ASN A 46 -9.31 -16.06 -6.78
CA ASN A 46 -8.36 -16.74 -7.66
C ASN A 46 -6.91 -16.45 -7.23
N LYS A 47 -5.95 -17.13 -7.82
CA LYS A 47 -4.52 -17.00 -7.46
C LYS A 47 -3.86 -15.76 -8.05
N GLU A 48 -4.32 -15.28 -9.20
CA GLU A 48 -3.72 -14.17 -9.92
C GLU A 48 -3.98 -12.80 -9.27
N ASP A 49 -5.13 -12.67 -8.58
CA ASP A 49 -5.55 -11.42 -7.95
C ASP A 49 -5.10 -11.31 -6.47
N LEU A 50 -4.14 -12.13 -6.06
CA LEU A 50 -3.48 -11.99 -4.77
C LEU A 50 -2.46 -10.85 -4.80
N GLU A 51 -2.51 -9.99 -3.79
CA GLU A 51 -1.50 -8.94 -3.56
C GLU A 51 -0.46 -9.33 -2.52
N SER A 52 -0.71 -10.38 -1.74
CA SER A 52 0.26 -11.09 -0.91
C SER A 52 -0.17 -12.54 -0.67
N ILE A 53 0.79 -13.38 -0.25
CA ILE A 53 0.50 -14.78 0.09
C ILE A 53 -0.15 -14.90 1.48
N ALA A 54 0.23 -14.05 2.42
CA ALA A 54 -0.14 -14.17 3.83
C ALA A 54 -1.59 -13.75 4.14
N GLY A 55 -2.17 -12.84 3.37
CA GLY A 55 -3.38 -12.09 3.72
C GLY A 55 -3.02 -10.82 4.51
N GLY A 56 -3.76 -9.73 4.29
CA GLY A 56 -3.43 -8.40 4.81
C GLY A 56 -4.24 -8.02 6.04
N CYS A 57 -5.56 -7.99 5.96
CA CYS A 57 -6.40 -7.44 7.03
C CYS A 57 -6.64 -8.40 8.18
N SER A 58 -6.94 -7.86 9.36
CA SER A 58 -7.34 -8.64 10.54
C SER A 58 -8.73 -9.25 10.40
N GLY A 59 -9.64 -8.58 9.67
CA GLY A 59 -10.98 -9.08 9.44
C GLY A 59 -11.82 -8.17 8.55
N ILE A 60 -12.99 -8.67 8.15
CA ILE A 60 -13.91 -7.93 7.27
C ILE A 60 -15.31 -7.82 7.87
N VAL A 61 -15.95 -6.69 7.60
CA VAL A 61 -17.35 -6.40 7.93
C VAL A 61 -18.09 -6.13 6.61
N ILE A 62 -19.12 -6.94 6.33
CA ILE A 62 -19.86 -6.87 5.07
C ILE A 62 -21.36 -6.83 5.30
N LYS A 63 -22.09 -6.25 4.37
CA LYS A 63 -23.54 -6.27 4.41
C LYS A 63 -24.08 -7.65 4.05
N GLU A 64 -23.63 -8.22 2.94
CA GLU A 64 -24.11 -9.49 2.43
C GLU A 64 -22.97 -10.30 1.81
N LEU A 65 -22.86 -11.57 2.19
CA LEU A 65 -22.00 -12.53 1.52
C LEU A 65 -22.78 -13.17 0.36
N SER A 66 -22.22 -13.10 -0.84
CA SER A 66 -22.83 -13.74 -2.00
C SER A 66 -22.95 -15.25 -1.80
N LYS A 67 -24.13 -15.80 -2.12
CA LYS A 67 -24.41 -17.24 -2.01
C LYS A 67 -23.84 -18.03 -3.19
N THR A 68 -23.61 -17.34 -4.32
CA THR A 68 -23.10 -17.94 -5.56
C THR A 68 -22.06 -17.01 -6.16
N GLU A 69 -20.98 -17.59 -6.65
CA GLU A 69 -19.93 -16.88 -7.36
C GLU A 69 -20.14 -17.01 -8.87
N SER A 70 -20.00 -15.92 -9.58
CA SER A 70 -20.15 -15.87 -11.04
C SER A 70 -18.96 -15.16 -11.69
N ASN A 71 -17.86 -15.89 -11.86
CA ASN A 71 -16.68 -15.43 -12.59
C ASN A 71 -15.95 -16.63 -13.19
N TRP A 72 -15.57 -16.55 -14.45
CA TRP A 72 -14.82 -17.60 -15.15
C TRP A 72 -13.40 -17.84 -14.60
N ARG A 73 -12.83 -16.85 -13.86
CA ARG A 73 -11.51 -16.93 -13.24
C ARG A 73 -11.55 -17.48 -11.81
N LYS A 74 -12.73 -17.75 -11.26
CA LYS A 74 -12.81 -18.19 -9.87
C LYS A 74 -12.20 -19.58 -9.68
N ASP A 75 -11.39 -19.72 -8.63
CA ASP A 75 -10.87 -21.01 -8.14
C ASP A 75 -11.70 -21.47 -6.93
N ASN A 76 -12.12 -20.54 -6.05
CA ASN A 76 -12.78 -20.86 -4.79
C ASN A 76 -13.79 -19.77 -4.39
N ASP A 77 -14.60 -20.03 -3.37
CA ASP A 77 -15.47 -19.04 -2.73
C ASP A 77 -14.73 -18.21 -1.68
N LEU A 78 -15.27 -17.02 -1.39
CA LEU A 78 -14.66 -16.11 -0.40
C LEU A 78 -14.64 -16.70 1.03
N SER A 79 -15.69 -17.43 1.44
CA SER A 79 -15.76 -17.99 2.79
C SER A 79 -14.66 -19.02 3.05
N SER A 80 -14.42 -19.90 2.07
CA SER A 80 -13.33 -20.89 2.11
C SER A 80 -11.95 -20.21 2.13
N PHE A 81 -11.78 -19.18 1.30
CA PHE A 81 -10.57 -18.38 1.26
C PHE A 81 -10.26 -17.67 2.60
N LEU A 82 -11.25 -17.02 3.21
CA LEU A 82 -11.09 -16.37 4.51
C LEU A 82 -10.68 -17.37 5.61
N LYS A 83 -11.25 -18.59 5.57
CA LYS A 83 -10.86 -19.67 6.49
C LYS A 83 -9.42 -20.11 6.27
N GLU A 84 -9.01 -20.32 5.01
CA GLU A 84 -7.63 -20.68 4.65
C GLU A 84 -6.63 -19.62 5.15
N LYS A 85 -6.93 -18.35 4.90
CA LYS A 85 -6.09 -17.21 5.32
C LYS A 85 -6.25 -16.83 6.80
N ASN A 86 -7.15 -17.53 7.52
CA ASN A 86 -7.42 -17.28 8.93
C ASN A 86 -7.88 -15.82 9.21
N ILE A 87 -8.68 -15.26 8.29
CA ILE A 87 -9.26 -13.92 8.38
C ILE A 87 -10.70 -14.05 8.89
N SER A 88 -11.06 -13.28 9.93
CA SER A 88 -12.41 -13.27 10.49
C SER A 88 -13.34 -12.40 9.63
N GLY A 89 -14.59 -12.83 9.43
CA GLY A 89 -15.60 -12.05 8.71
C GLY A 89 -16.94 -12.06 9.44
N ILE A 90 -17.62 -10.92 9.41
CA ILE A 90 -19.00 -10.78 9.88
C ILE A 90 -19.88 -10.19 8.78
N ALA A 91 -21.03 -10.81 8.55
CA ALA A 91 -22.00 -10.39 7.55
C ALA A 91 -23.34 -10.01 8.19
N ASN A 92 -24.25 -9.47 7.38
CA ASN A 92 -25.59 -9.02 7.78
C ASN A 92 -25.60 -7.81 8.72
N LEU A 93 -24.59 -6.92 8.58
CA LEU A 93 -24.54 -5.66 9.31
C LEU A 93 -24.97 -4.48 8.40
N ASP A 94 -25.47 -3.42 9.03
CA ASP A 94 -25.72 -2.15 8.35
C ASP A 94 -24.39 -1.40 8.12
N THR A 95 -23.67 -1.79 7.07
CA THR A 95 -22.39 -1.20 6.68
C THR A 95 -22.52 0.28 6.32
N ARG A 96 -23.69 0.73 5.84
CA ARG A 96 -23.94 2.16 5.56
C ARG A 96 -23.97 2.99 6.85
N LYS A 97 -24.68 2.51 7.87
CA LYS A 97 -24.68 3.16 9.21
C LYS A 97 -23.31 3.18 9.81
N LEU A 98 -22.59 2.04 9.74
CA LEU A 98 -21.23 1.92 10.26
C LEU A 98 -20.25 2.88 9.56
N THR A 99 -20.31 2.96 8.22
CA THR A 99 -19.50 3.91 7.43
C THR A 99 -19.76 5.36 7.87
N ARG A 100 -21.01 5.74 8.12
CA ARG A 100 -21.33 7.10 8.61
C ARG A 100 -20.73 7.37 9.99
N ILE A 101 -20.78 6.39 10.90
CA ILE A 101 -20.17 6.50 12.23
C ILE A 101 -18.65 6.72 12.08
N LEU A 102 -17.96 5.93 11.25
CA LEU A 102 -16.53 6.04 11.02
C LEU A 102 -16.15 7.38 10.37
N ARG A 103 -16.94 7.86 9.41
CA ARG A 103 -16.72 9.17 8.80
C ARG A 103 -16.84 10.31 9.81
N ASP A 104 -17.85 10.25 10.68
CA ASP A 104 -18.18 11.34 11.61
C ASP A 104 -17.24 11.33 12.84
N ASN A 105 -16.81 10.15 13.31
CA ASN A 105 -15.98 10.00 14.52
C ASN A 105 -14.52 9.62 14.25
N GLY A 106 -14.16 9.25 13.02
CA GLY A 106 -12.86 8.71 12.67
C GLY A 106 -12.83 7.18 12.74
N SER A 107 -11.67 6.60 12.40
CA SER A 107 -11.42 5.17 12.59
C SER A 107 -11.54 4.79 14.07
N GLN A 108 -12.05 3.59 14.35
CA GLN A 108 -12.36 3.13 15.71
C GLN A 108 -11.69 1.80 16.01
N ILE A 109 -11.11 1.64 17.19
CA ILE A 109 -10.69 0.32 17.67
C ILE A 109 -11.95 -0.54 17.81
N SER A 110 -11.96 -1.68 17.14
CA SER A 110 -13.12 -2.57 17.08
C SER A 110 -12.69 -4.02 17.13
N ALA A 111 -13.59 -4.90 17.56
CA ALA A 111 -13.32 -6.32 17.63
C ALA A 111 -14.45 -7.15 17.00
N ILE A 112 -14.07 -8.23 16.31
CA ILE A 112 -14.98 -9.31 15.90
C ILE A 112 -14.76 -10.45 16.89
N VAL A 113 -15.78 -10.79 17.64
CA VAL A 113 -15.71 -11.81 18.70
C VAL A 113 -16.82 -12.84 18.55
N PRO A 114 -16.63 -14.10 19.00
CA PRO A 114 -17.69 -15.07 19.13
C PRO A 114 -18.77 -14.61 20.14
N GLU A 115 -20.02 -15.04 19.92
CA GLU A 115 -21.17 -14.64 20.76
C GLU A 115 -21.02 -15.03 22.24
N GLU A 116 -20.31 -16.11 22.51
CA GLU A 116 -20.06 -16.60 23.87
C GLU A 116 -19.02 -15.80 24.68
N TYR A 117 -18.39 -14.77 24.10
CA TYR A 117 -17.43 -13.95 24.83
C TYR A 117 -18.08 -13.14 25.93
N SER A 118 -17.59 -13.29 27.14
CA SER A 118 -18.00 -12.46 28.26
C SER A 118 -17.51 -11.02 28.11
N LYS A 119 -18.20 -10.09 28.78
CA LYS A 119 -17.79 -8.68 28.81
C LYS A 119 -16.33 -8.50 29.24
N LYS A 120 -15.90 -9.26 30.29
CA LYS A 120 -14.50 -9.21 30.75
C LYS A 120 -13.49 -9.66 29.72
N GLN A 121 -13.81 -10.68 28.91
CA GLN A 121 -12.93 -11.10 27.80
C GLN A 121 -12.85 -10.05 26.68
N ILE A 122 -13.96 -9.36 26.41
CA ILE A 122 -14.00 -8.26 25.43
C ILE A 122 -13.17 -7.08 25.94
N GLU A 123 -13.34 -6.68 27.19
CA GLU A 123 -12.54 -5.60 27.82
C GLU A 123 -11.04 -5.91 27.76
N ALA A 124 -10.62 -7.11 28.18
CA ALA A 124 -9.23 -7.53 28.10
C ALA A 124 -8.66 -7.53 26.67
N LEU A 125 -9.50 -7.80 25.65
CA LEU A 125 -9.09 -7.72 24.26
C LEU A 125 -8.83 -6.26 23.86
N PHE A 126 -9.68 -5.31 24.25
CA PHE A 126 -9.48 -3.88 23.99
C PHE A 126 -8.25 -3.34 24.72
N ASP A 127 -7.98 -3.78 25.96
CA ASP A 127 -6.79 -3.39 26.73
C ASP A 127 -5.48 -3.89 26.09
N SER A 128 -5.55 -4.85 25.16
CA SER A 128 -4.39 -5.43 24.46
C SER A 128 -4.02 -4.71 23.16
N PHE A 129 -4.78 -3.69 22.76
CA PHE A 129 -4.59 -3.04 21.46
C PHE A 129 -4.77 -1.52 21.52
N ASP A 130 -3.67 -0.79 21.35
CA ASP A 130 -3.62 0.69 21.44
C ASP A 130 -3.81 1.39 20.07
N GLY A 131 -4.23 0.66 19.04
CA GLY A 131 -4.31 1.17 17.65
C GLY A 131 -3.02 0.96 16.87
N ILE A 132 -2.92 1.59 15.69
CA ILE A 132 -1.78 1.43 14.77
C ILE A 132 -0.73 2.55 14.89
N LYS A 133 -1.06 3.66 15.56
CA LYS A 133 -0.11 4.77 15.75
C LYS A 133 1.04 4.33 16.65
N GLY A 134 2.27 4.66 16.25
CA GLY A 134 3.49 4.31 16.97
C GLY A 134 3.93 2.85 16.80
N LYS A 135 3.25 2.04 15.97
CA LYS A 135 3.63 0.65 15.69
C LYS A 135 4.42 0.54 14.39
N ASP A 136 5.52 -0.20 14.44
CA ASP A 136 6.31 -0.58 13.26
C ASP A 136 5.73 -1.86 12.61
N LEU A 137 4.60 -1.71 11.91
CA LEU A 137 3.98 -2.83 11.21
C LEU A 137 4.72 -3.19 9.93
N ALA A 138 5.49 -2.28 9.35
CA ALA A 138 6.29 -2.54 8.15
C ALA A 138 7.34 -3.63 8.40
N ARG A 139 8.01 -3.60 9.55
CA ARG A 139 8.95 -4.64 9.99
C ARG A 139 8.28 -6.00 10.15
N GLU A 140 7.04 -6.03 10.67
CA GLU A 140 6.30 -7.27 10.94
C GLU A 140 5.92 -8.01 9.67
N VAL A 141 5.57 -7.28 8.59
CA VAL A 141 5.10 -7.85 7.32
C VAL A 141 6.18 -8.02 6.26
N SER A 142 7.33 -7.39 6.47
CA SER A 142 8.46 -7.46 5.53
C SER A 142 8.99 -8.87 5.36
N THR A 143 9.50 -9.17 4.16
CA THR A 143 10.26 -10.40 3.92
C THR A 143 11.47 -10.50 4.85
N ARG A 144 11.83 -11.73 5.22
CA ARG A 144 13.02 -11.98 6.06
C ARG A 144 14.30 -12.10 5.26
N GLU A 145 14.19 -12.50 3.99
CA GLU A 145 15.31 -12.73 3.09
C GLU A 145 15.07 -12.03 1.75
N ALA A 146 16.14 -11.58 1.12
CA ALA A 146 16.07 -10.99 -0.21
C ALA A 146 15.72 -12.06 -1.26
N TYR A 147 14.89 -11.68 -2.22
CA TYR A 147 14.51 -12.56 -3.32
C TYR A 147 14.33 -11.79 -4.64
N ILE A 148 14.44 -12.51 -5.77
CA ILE A 148 14.19 -11.93 -7.09
C ILE A 148 12.75 -12.22 -7.50
N TRP A 149 11.99 -11.17 -7.81
CA TRP A 149 10.67 -11.28 -8.39
C TRP A 149 10.75 -11.37 -9.92
N LYS A 150 10.04 -12.35 -10.52
CA LYS A 150 10.11 -12.62 -11.96
C LYS A 150 8.77 -12.58 -12.67
N GLU A 151 7.66 -12.57 -11.94
CA GLU A 151 6.32 -12.68 -12.52
C GLU A 151 5.87 -11.37 -13.14
N PRO A 152 5.48 -11.33 -14.41
CA PRO A 152 4.84 -10.18 -15.04
C PRO A 152 3.35 -10.10 -14.65
N SER A 153 2.66 -9.06 -15.10
CA SER A 153 1.21 -8.96 -15.01
C SER A 153 0.53 -10.09 -15.80
N TYR A 154 -0.65 -10.47 -15.31
CA TYR A 154 -1.45 -11.54 -15.94
C TYR A 154 -1.53 -11.41 -17.46
N ARG A 155 -1.21 -12.50 -18.17
CA ARG A 155 -1.16 -12.61 -19.65
C ARG A 155 -0.13 -11.69 -20.35
N LYS A 156 0.83 -11.14 -19.64
CA LYS A 156 1.97 -10.46 -20.26
C LYS A 156 3.19 -11.35 -20.33
N GLU A 157 4.01 -11.12 -21.35
CA GLU A 157 5.30 -11.77 -21.49
C GLU A 157 6.38 -10.96 -20.78
N THR A 158 7.36 -11.65 -20.22
CA THR A 158 8.50 -11.00 -19.57
C THR A 158 9.36 -10.32 -20.63
N LYS A 159 9.63 -9.02 -20.47
CA LYS A 159 10.57 -8.29 -21.32
C LYS A 159 12.01 -8.59 -20.93
N LYS A 160 12.94 -8.38 -21.88
CA LYS A 160 14.38 -8.44 -21.56
C LYS A 160 14.72 -7.43 -20.46
N ASN A 161 15.40 -7.87 -19.41
CA ASN A 161 15.84 -7.00 -18.32
C ASN A 161 16.82 -5.93 -18.84
N SER A 162 16.50 -4.68 -18.61
CA SER A 162 17.28 -3.51 -19.01
C SER A 162 17.77 -2.69 -17.81
N TYR A 163 17.07 -2.83 -16.68
CA TYR A 163 17.36 -2.11 -15.43
C TYR A 163 17.31 -3.06 -14.25
N LYS A 164 18.19 -2.86 -13.27
CA LYS A 164 18.14 -3.53 -11.96
C LYS A 164 17.51 -2.59 -10.95
N VAL A 165 16.40 -3.01 -10.34
CA VAL A 165 15.68 -2.27 -9.30
C VAL A 165 15.79 -3.03 -8.00
N VAL A 166 16.24 -2.37 -6.94
CA VAL A 166 16.11 -2.88 -5.58
C VAL A 166 14.86 -2.29 -4.95
N ALA A 167 13.93 -3.15 -4.56
CA ALA A 167 12.66 -2.79 -3.96
C ALA A 167 12.67 -3.13 -2.46
N TYR A 168 12.55 -2.13 -1.59
CA TYR A 168 12.32 -2.34 -0.17
C TYR A 168 10.93 -2.89 0.07
N ASP A 169 10.85 -3.98 0.81
CA ASP A 169 9.58 -4.60 1.19
C ASP A 169 9.11 -4.08 2.56
N PHE A 170 8.20 -3.12 2.52
CA PHE A 170 7.46 -2.64 3.70
C PHE A 170 6.07 -3.27 3.81
N GLY A 171 5.78 -4.30 3.02
CA GLY A 171 4.48 -4.91 2.80
C GLY A 171 4.04 -4.76 1.35
N VAL A 172 4.95 -5.07 0.43
CA VAL A 172 4.81 -4.81 -1.00
C VAL A 172 3.65 -5.58 -1.63
N LYS A 173 2.81 -4.89 -2.39
CA LYS A 173 1.79 -5.49 -3.25
C LYS A 173 2.45 -6.13 -4.47
N HIS A 174 2.03 -7.36 -4.77
CA HIS A 174 2.56 -8.11 -5.93
C HIS A 174 2.40 -7.35 -7.24
N ASN A 175 1.31 -6.58 -7.42
CA ASN A 175 1.09 -5.83 -8.65
C ASN A 175 2.12 -4.71 -8.89
N ILE A 176 2.71 -4.15 -7.86
CA ILE A 176 3.85 -3.22 -7.98
C ILE A 176 5.03 -3.93 -8.64
N LEU A 177 5.39 -5.11 -8.14
CA LEU A 177 6.52 -5.89 -8.64
C LEU A 177 6.26 -6.36 -10.09
N ARG A 178 5.02 -6.80 -10.39
CA ARG A 178 4.59 -7.16 -11.73
C ARG A 178 4.75 -6.00 -12.73
N LEU A 179 4.36 -4.79 -12.34
CA LEU A 179 4.47 -3.61 -13.19
C LEU A 179 5.91 -3.15 -13.45
N LEU A 180 6.83 -3.41 -12.53
CA LEU A 180 8.26 -3.17 -12.74
C LEU A 180 8.82 -4.21 -13.74
N VAL A 181 8.48 -5.49 -13.59
CA VAL A 181 8.87 -6.55 -14.54
C VAL A 181 8.30 -6.30 -15.94
N ASP A 182 7.04 -5.87 -16.06
CA ASP A 182 6.41 -5.49 -17.33
C ASP A 182 7.20 -4.42 -18.10
N ARG A 183 7.95 -3.60 -17.37
CA ARG A 183 8.79 -2.53 -17.92
C ARG A 183 10.26 -2.91 -18.15
N GLY A 184 10.57 -4.20 -17.98
CA GLY A 184 11.91 -4.74 -18.18
C GLY A 184 12.87 -4.47 -17.03
N CYS A 185 12.36 -4.46 -15.79
CA CYS A 185 13.19 -4.42 -14.60
C CYS A 185 13.47 -5.84 -14.10
N GLU A 186 14.74 -6.10 -13.73
CA GLU A 186 15.09 -7.14 -12.78
C GLU A 186 14.84 -6.60 -11.39
N VAL A 187 13.93 -7.21 -10.64
CA VAL A 187 13.49 -6.71 -9.35
C VAL A 187 14.04 -7.57 -8.23
N LEU A 188 14.99 -7.04 -7.46
CA LEU A 188 15.46 -7.63 -6.21
C LEU A 188 14.66 -7.01 -5.06
N VAL A 189 13.85 -7.82 -4.40
CA VAL A 189 13.11 -7.42 -3.20
C VAL A 189 13.97 -7.67 -1.98
N VAL A 190 14.11 -6.67 -1.12
CA VAL A 190 14.94 -6.72 0.09
C VAL A 190 14.14 -6.43 1.35
N PRO A 191 14.53 -6.97 2.52
CA PRO A 191 13.91 -6.65 3.79
C PRO A 191 13.87 -5.15 4.09
N ALA A 192 12.87 -4.72 4.85
CA ALA A 192 12.67 -3.32 5.25
C ALA A 192 13.90 -2.71 5.95
N GLU A 193 14.64 -3.51 6.72
CA GLU A 193 15.80 -3.08 7.51
C GLU A 193 17.14 -3.12 6.74
N THR A 194 17.11 -3.42 5.43
CA THR A 194 18.34 -3.50 4.61
C THR A 194 19.04 -2.15 4.57
N SER A 195 20.36 -2.14 4.86
CA SER A 195 21.14 -0.90 4.88
C SER A 195 21.31 -0.31 3.46
N ALA A 196 21.53 1.00 3.37
CA ALA A 196 21.84 1.65 2.09
C ALA A 196 23.12 1.06 1.46
N GLU A 197 24.11 0.74 2.29
CA GLU A 197 25.39 0.16 1.89
C GLU A 197 25.19 -1.22 1.24
N ASP A 198 24.34 -2.08 1.82
CA ASP A 198 24.07 -3.41 1.26
C ASP A 198 23.26 -3.32 -0.03
N VAL A 199 22.29 -2.41 -0.10
CA VAL A 199 21.55 -2.14 -1.34
C VAL A 199 22.48 -1.69 -2.46
N MET A 200 23.45 -0.81 -2.16
CA MET A 200 24.38 -0.30 -3.19
C MET A 200 25.39 -1.33 -3.66
N LYS A 201 25.71 -2.39 -2.89
CA LYS A 201 26.51 -3.54 -3.35
C LYS A 201 25.85 -4.28 -4.52
N GLU A 202 24.52 -4.21 -4.61
CA GLU A 202 23.75 -4.79 -5.70
C GLU A 202 23.85 -4.02 -7.02
N ASN A 203 24.49 -2.84 -7.03
CA ASN A 203 24.62 -1.94 -8.17
C ASN A 203 23.28 -1.65 -8.88
N PRO A 204 22.24 -1.18 -8.16
CA PRO A 204 20.94 -0.89 -8.74
C PRO A 204 20.98 0.30 -9.70
N ASP A 205 20.12 0.28 -10.73
CA ASP A 205 19.83 1.43 -11.57
C ASP A 205 18.80 2.37 -10.91
N GLY A 206 17.96 1.85 -9.98
CA GLY A 206 16.99 2.61 -9.22
C GLY A 206 16.51 1.88 -7.96
N ILE A 207 15.97 2.66 -7.02
CA ILE A 207 15.42 2.19 -5.75
C ILE A 207 13.92 2.38 -5.74
N PHE A 208 13.21 1.35 -5.31
CA PHE A 208 11.76 1.39 -5.12
C PHE A 208 11.43 1.26 -3.63
N LEU A 209 10.59 2.16 -3.12
CA LEU A 209 10.09 2.14 -1.74
C LEU A 209 8.63 1.72 -1.80
N SER A 210 8.31 0.53 -1.32
CA SER A 210 6.97 -0.04 -1.45
C SER A 210 5.93 0.63 -0.57
N ASN A 211 4.67 0.30 -0.81
CA ASN A 211 3.57 0.48 0.12
C ASN A 211 3.79 -0.37 1.38
N GLY A 212 2.97 -0.14 2.40
CA GLY A 212 2.99 -0.93 3.63
C GLY A 212 2.03 -0.40 4.68
N PRO A 213 1.84 -1.14 5.79
CA PRO A 213 0.95 -0.79 6.88
C PRO A 213 1.57 0.16 7.90
N GLY A 214 0.70 0.76 8.70
CA GLY A 214 1.06 1.37 9.97
C GLY A 214 1.53 2.81 9.89
N ASP A 215 2.24 3.19 10.93
CA ASP A 215 2.83 4.51 11.13
C ASP A 215 4.23 4.54 10.52
N PRO A 216 4.57 5.54 9.69
CA PRO A 216 5.93 5.64 9.13
C PRO A 216 6.99 6.09 10.14
N GLU A 217 6.62 6.81 11.21
CA GLU A 217 7.59 7.40 12.15
C GLU A 217 8.47 6.36 12.87
N PRO A 218 7.98 5.19 13.31
CA PRO A 218 8.81 4.17 13.95
C PRO A 218 9.84 3.50 13.02
N CYS A 219 9.74 3.68 11.71
CA CYS A 219 10.62 3.05 10.72
C CYS A 219 11.95 3.80 10.56
N GLU A 220 12.64 4.17 11.65
CA GLU A 220 13.88 4.96 11.64
C GLU A 220 15.00 4.33 10.80
N TYR A 221 15.09 3.00 10.77
CA TYR A 221 16.03 2.25 9.95
C TYR A 221 15.83 2.56 8.45
N ALA A 222 14.59 2.58 7.97
CA ALA A 222 14.27 2.88 6.59
C ALA A 222 14.51 4.36 6.26
N ILE A 223 14.09 5.28 7.15
CA ILE A 223 14.31 6.72 6.99
C ILE A 223 15.82 7.01 6.86
N SER A 224 16.64 6.40 7.72
CA SER A 224 18.10 6.56 7.69
C SER A 224 18.74 6.01 6.42
N ALA A 225 18.29 4.84 5.95
CA ALA A 225 18.74 4.25 4.68
C ALA A 225 18.35 5.12 3.48
N ILE A 226 17.11 5.62 3.44
CA ILE A 226 16.60 6.48 2.36
C ILE A 226 17.39 7.80 2.30
N LYS A 227 17.72 8.44 3.44
CA LYS A 227 18.55 9.65 3.47
C LYS A 227 19.90 9.43 2.77
N LYS A 228 20.60 8.35 3.09
CA LYS A 228 21.87 7.99 2.44
C LYS A 228 21.71 7.72 0.94
N LEU A 229 20.64 7.03 0.53
CA LEU A 229 20.36 6.74 -0.89
C LEU A 229 20.07 8.03 -1.70
N ILE A 230 19.42 9.02 -1.10
CA ILE A 230 19.20 10.34 -1.72
C ILE A 230 20.55 11.03 -2.00
N GLU A 231 21.49 11.00 -1.06
CA GLU A 231 22.83 11.60 -1.19
C GLU A 231 23.68 10.94 -2.30
N ILE A 232 23.48 9.64 -2.54
CA ILE A 232 24.19 8.88 -3.60
C ILE A 232 23.71 9.26 -5.01
N ASN A 233 22.65 10.05 -5.13
CA ASN A 233 22.09 10.50 -6.40
C ASN A 233 21.51 9.39 -7.28
N ILE A 234 20.94 8.33 -6.71
CA ILE A 234 20.22 7.28 -7.44
C ILE A 234 18.73 7.64 -7.63
N PRO A 235 18.08 7.25 -8.74
CA PRO A 235 16.63 7.41 -8.89
C PRO A 235 15.85 6.65 -7.82
N ILE A 236 14.90 7.33 -7.18
CA ILE A 236 14.04 6.74 -6.14
C ILE A 236 12.58 7.01 -6.45
N PHE A 237 11.75 5.96 -6.36
CA PHE A 237 10.29 6.08 -6.46
C PHE A 237 9.63 5.42 -5.23
N GLY A 238 8.78 6.19 -4.50
CA GLY A 238 8.06 5.73 -3.31
C GLY A 238 6.55 5.72 -3.50
N ILE A 239 5.87 4.67 -3.02
CA ILE A 239 4.41 4.52 -3.05
C ILE A 239 3.86 4.38 -1.63
N CYS A 240 2.82 5.12 -1.29
CA CYS A 240 2.05 5.05 -0.05
C CYS A 240 2.95 5.18 1.20
N LEU A 241 3.23 4.11 1.93
CA LEU A 241 4.21 4.16 3.04
C LEU A 241 5.58 4.64 2.55
N GLY A 242 6.04 4.18 1.38
CA GLY A 242 7.29 4.64 0.77
C GLY A 242 7.30 6.14 0.44
N HIS A 243 6.13 6.74 0.13
CA HIS A 243 5.99 8.19 -0.01
C HIS A 243 6.16 8.91 1.33
N GLN A 244 5.57 8.39 2.40
CA GLN A 244 5.66 8.96 3.75
C GLN A 244 7.09 8.86 4.29
N LEU A 245 7.73 7.69 4.14
CA LEU A 245 9.14 7.47 4.53
C LEU A 245 10.10 8.39 3.75
N LEU A 246 9.84 8.59 2.46
CA LEU A 246 10.60 9.55 1.65
C LEU A 246 10.41 10.98 2.15
N GLY A 247 9.17 11.36 2.52
CA GLY A 247 8.90 12.66 3.14
C GLY A 247 9.68 12.87 4.44
N LEU A 248 9.67 11.88 5.34
CA LEU A 248 10.44 11.92 6.59
C LEU A 248 11.96 11.98 6.32
N ALA A 249 12.47 11.26 5.32
CA ALA A 249 13.87 11.33 4.90
C ALA A 249 14.26 12.71 4.35
N LEU A 250 13.32 13.44 3.76
CA LEU A 250 13.47 14.83 3.31
C LEU A 250 13.17 15.87 4.40
N ASN A 251 13.12 15.44 5.67
CA ASN A 251 12.84 16.25 6.87
C ASN A 251 11.44 16.87 6.91
N LEU A 252 10.46 16.28 6.23
CA LEU A 252 9.05 16.58 6.42
C LEU A 252 8.49 15.82 7.63
N LYS A 253 7.25 16.12 8.02
CA LYS A 253 6.53 15.43 9.10
C LYS A 253 5.32 14.70 8.53
N THR A 254 4.89 13.68 9.24
CA THR A 254 3.64 12.97 8.94
C THR A 254 2.60 13.20 10.03
N GLU A 255 1.34 13.01 9.68
CA GLU A 255 0.22 13.14 10.60
C GLU A 255 -0.84 12.07 10.35
N LYS A 256 -1.51 11.61 11.41
CA LYS A 256 -2.62 10.66 11.31
C LYS A 256 -3.88 11.38 10.87
N MET A 257 -4.51 10.87 9.83
CA MET A 257 -5.80 11.36 9.33
C MET A 257 -6.95 10.88 10.20
N LYS A 258 -8.07 11.60 10.20
CA LYS A 258 -9.26 11.26 11.01
C LYS A 258 -9.83 9.87 10.65
N PHE A 259 -10.02 9.58 9.37
CA PHE A 259 -10.53 8.28 8.88
C PHE A 259 -9.77 7.72 7.67
N GLY A 260 -8.72 8.46 7.21
CA GLY A 260 -7.90 8.05 6.07
C GLY A 260 -8.60 8.15 4.71
N HIS A 261 -7.88 7.72 3.68
CA HIS A 261 -8.41 7.54 2.33
C HIS A 261 -8.38 6.06 1.98
N HIS A 262 -9.54 5.44 1.77
CA HIS A 262 -9.67 4.02 1.43
C HIS A 262 -10.73 3.84 0.36
N GLY A 263 -10.30 3.61 -0.87
CA GLY A 263 -11.19 3.44 -2.02
C GLY A 263 -10.48 3.58 -3.36
N ALA A 264 -11.19 3.31 -4.44
CA ALA A 264 -10.66 3.30 -5.80
C ALA A 264 -11.25 4.41 -6.70
N ASN A 265 -11.75 5.49 -6.10
CA ASN A 265 -12.46 6.57 -6.78
C ASN A 265 -12.04 7.96 -6.32
N HIS A 266 -10.81 8.12 -5.86
CA HIS A 266 -10.29 9.38 -5.32
C HIS A 266 -9.69 10.24 -6.45
N PRO A 267 -10.24 11.44 -6.72
CA PRO A 267 -9.70 12.35 -7.72
C PRO A 267 -8.47 13.08 -7.15
N VAL A 268 -7.38 13.02 -7.90
CA VAL A 268 -6.11 13.67 -7.57
C VAL A 268 -5.68 14.55 -8.72
N GLN A 269 -5.31 15.79 -8.42
CA GLN A 269 -4.86 16.75 -9.40
C GLN A 269 -3.33 16.83 -9.43
N ASN A 270 -2.75 16.71 -10.62
CA ASN A 270 -1.38 17.11 -10.89
C ASN A 270 -1.28 18.63 -10.85
N ILE A 271 -0.39 19.18 -10.02
CA ILE A 271 -0.28 20.62 -9.80
C ILE A 271 0.32 21.34 -11.00
N LEU A 272 1.20 20.66 -11.77
CA LEU A 272 1.93 21.27 -12.89
C LEU A 272 1.03 21.49 -14.13
N ASP A 273 0.36 20.44 -14.57
CA ASP A 273 -0.44 20.45 -15.81
C ASP A 273 -1.96 20.53 -15.56
N LYS A 274 -2.38 20.54 -14.30
CA LYS A 274 -3.78 20.59 -13.84
C LYS A 274 -4.64 19.40 -14.26
N THR A 275 -4.06 18.36 -14.80
CA THR A 275 -4.80 17.12 -15.11
C THR A 275 -5.31 16.47 -13.83
N VAL A 276 -6.45 15.80 -13.93
CA VAL A 276 -7.08 15.06 -12.84
C VAL A 276 -7.09 13.57 -13.19
N SER A 277 -6.57 12.76 -12.28
CA SER A 277 -6.61 11.30 -12.37
C SER A 277 -7.48 10.73 -11.26
N ILE A 278 -8.22 9.68 -11.56
CA ILE A 278 -8.92 8.90 -10.53
C ILE A 278 -7.96 7.84 -10.01
N THR A 279 -7.84 7.75 -8.69
CA THR A 279 -6.79 6.95 -8.06
C THR A 279 -7.35 5.98 -7.02
N SER A 280 -6.61 4.90 -6.80
CA SER A 280 -6.79 4.02 -5.65
C SER A 280 -6.01 4.56 -4.46
N GLN A 281 -6.64 4.55 -3.28
CA GLN A 281 -6.07 5.07 -2.05
C GLN A 281 -6.27 4.07 -0.91
N ASN A 282 -5.23 3.90 -0.10
CA ASN A 282 -5.29 3.12 1.13
C ASN A 282 -4.24 3.62 2.13
N HIS A 283 -4.55 4.69 2.84
CA HIS A 283 -3.64 5.24 3.85
C HIS A 283 -4.38 5.97 4.96
N GLY A 284 -3.89 5.83 6.20
CA GLY A 284 -4.37 6.53 7.39
C GLY A 284 -3.45 7.66 7.84
N PHE A 285 -2.29 7.83 7.19
CA PHE A 285 -1.33 8.90 7.45
C PHE A 285 -1.08 9.70 6.17
N THR A 286 -0.64 10.95 6.32
CA THR A 286 -0.29 11.85 5.22
C THR A 286 0.90 12.71 5.62
N ILE A 287 1.60 13.28 4.63
CA ILE A 287 2.61 14.32 4.88
C ILE A 287 1.90 15.60 5.31
N SER A 288 2.39 16.21 6.40
CA SER A 288 1.84 17.45 6.94
C SER A 288 2.23 18.65 6.07
N GLU A 289 1.23 19.44 5.68
CA GLU A 289 1.39 20.67 4.90
C GLU A 289 2.34 21.68 5.58
N GLU A 290 2.24 21.79 6.91
CA GLU A 290 3.04 22.74 7.70
C GLU A 290 4.53 22.42 7.72
N SER A 291 4.90 21.19 7.34
CA SER A 291 6.30 20.74 7.32
C SER A 291 7.01 20.92 5.98
N LEU A 292 6.32 21.40 4.95
CA LEU A 292 6.93 21.61 3.64
C LEU A 292 8.12 22.56 3.72
N ASN A 293 9.18 22.22 2.99
CA ASN A 293 10.41 22.98 2.88
C ASN A 293 10.78 23.25 1.42
N ASP A 294 11.77 24.12 1.19
CA ASP A 294 12.18 24.53 -0.16
C ASP A 294 12.82 23.44 -1.01
N ASP A 295 13.20 22.29 -0.44
CA ASP A 295 13.85 21.20 -1.17
C ASP A 295 12.86 20.25 -1.85
N VAL A 296 11.56 20.39 -1.51
CA VAL A 296 10.50 19.50 -1.96
C VAL A 296 9.47 20.24 -2.81
N ILE A 297 9.14 19.66 -3.96
CA ILE A 297 8.05 20.13 -4.83
C ILE A 297 6.82 19.24 -4.62
N VAL A 298 5.69 19.83 -4.25
CA VAL A 298 4.40 19.13 -4.25
C VAL A 298 3.93 18.97 -5.70
N THR A 299 3.75 17.73 -6.14
CA THR A 299 3.39 17.40 -7.51
C THR A 299 1.91 17.09 -7.69
N HIS A 300 1.26 16.54 -6.66
CA HIS A 300 -0.14 16.12 -6.72
C HIS A 300 -0.87 16.45 -5.42
N ARG A 301 -2.18 16.77 -5.55
CA ARG A 301 -3.08 17.01 -4.40
C ARG A 301 -4.42 16.32 -4.57
N SER A 302 -4.96 15.84 -3.46
CA SER A 302 -6.34 15.35 -3.39
C SER A 302 -7.34 16.48 -3.69
N LEU A 303 -8.37 16.19 -4.48
CA LEU A 303 -9.46 17.14 -4.69
C LEU A 303 -10.50 17.08 -3.57
N PHE A 304 -10.50 16.06 -2.72
CA PHE A 304 -11.43 15.97 -1.60
C PHE A 304 -11.06 16.89 -0.44
N ASP A 305 -9.79 16.88 -0.03
CA ASP A 305 -9.33 17.56 1.19
C ASP A 305 -8.03 18.36 1.03
N LYS A 306 -7.49 18.41 -0.19
CA LYS A 306 -6.24 19.10 -0.54
C LYS A 306 -4.97 18.49 0.05
N SER A 307 -5.06 17.32 0.72
CA SER A 307 -3.89 16.61 1.23
C SER A 307 -2.85 16.36 0.14
N ILE A 308 -1.58 16.31 0.53
CA ILE A 308 -0.44 16.06 -0.37
C ILE A 308 -0.53 14.62 -0.87
N GLN A 309 -0.56 14.46 -2.19
CA GLN A 309 -0.65 13.18 -2.85
C GLN A 309 0.59 12.82 -3.66
N GLY A 310 1.55 13.73 -3.76
CA GLY A 310 2.82 13.45 -4.42
C GLY A 310 3.84 14.53 -4.18
N ILE A 311 5.08 14.12 -4.00
CA ILE A 311 6.24 15.00 -3.84
C ILE A 311 7.36 14.60 -4.80
N SER A 312 8.26 15.54 -5.06
CA SER A 312 9.47 15.33 -5.87
C SER A 312 10.61 16.21 -5.38
N SER A 313 11.85 15.73 -5.53
CA SER A 313 13.03 16.60 -5.48
C SER A 313 13.02 17.58 -6.65
N LYS A 314 13.79 18.69 -6.54
CA LYS A 314 13.89 19.73 -7.59
C LYS A 314 14.36 19.20 -8.95
N ASP A 315 15.23 18.22 -8.95
CA ASP A 315 15.76 17.56 -10.14
C ASP A 315 14.82 16.45 -10.69
N GLY A 316 13.74 16.14 -10.00
CA GLY A 316 12.74 15.14 -10.40
C GLY A 316 13.19 13.68 -10.29
N ARG A 317 14.41 13.43 -9.85
CA ARG A 317 15.03 12.10 -9.77
C ARG A 317 14.45 11.28 -8.63
N VAL A 318 14.18 11.91 -7.50
CA VAL A 318 13.51 11.33 -6.34
C VAL A 318 12.07 11.83 -6.34
N PHE A 319 11.11 10.92 -6.36
CA PHE A 319 9.70 11.30 -6.32
C PHE A 319 8.84 10.19 -5.70
N SER A 320 7.64 10.56 -5.30
CA SER A 320 6.71 9.60 -4.68
C SER A 320 5.26 10.00 -4.87
N PHE A 321 4.38 9.02 -4.63
CA PHE A 321 2.94 9.18 -4.72
C PHE A 321 2.24 8.49 -3.54
N GLN A 322 1.29 9.19 -2.89
CA GLN A 322 0.58 8.70 -1.70
C GLN A 322 -0.41 7.60 -2.03
N GLY A 323 -1.10 7.71 -3.16
CA GLY A 323 -2.01 6.67 -3.62
C GLY A 323 -1.30 5.50 -4.28
N HIS A 324 -2.09 4.61 -4.88
CA HIS A 324 -1.63 3.35 -5.47
C HIS A 324 -1.70 3.40 -7.01
N PRO A 325 -0.62 3.82 -7.71
CA PRO A 325 -0.61 3.87 -9.18
C PRO A 325 -0.62 2.49 -9.84
N GLU A 326 -0.29 1.45 -9.07
CA GLU A 326 -0.41 0.05 -9.50
C GLU A 326 -1.86 -0.43 -9.57
N ALA A 327 -2.82 0.31 -8.97
CA ALA A 327 -4.18 -0.13 -8.78
C ALA A 327 -4.29 -1.43 -7.95
N SER A 328 -5.05 -2.45 -8.43
CA SER A 328 -5.27 -3.72 -7.75
C SER A 328 -5.78 -3.57 -6.30
N PRO A 329 -7.05 -3.09 -6.18
CA PRO A 329 -7.97 -2.72 -7.25
C PRO A 329 -7.86 -1.26 -7.67
N GLY A 330 -8.52 -0.92 -8.76
CA GLY A 330 -8.80 0.46 -9.12
C GLY A 330 -8.40 0.86 -10.54
N PRO A 331 -8.53 2.17 -10.85
CA PRO A 331 -8.20 2.73 -12.13
C PRO A 331 -6.69 2.78 -12.38
N LYS A 332 -6.31 2.84 -13.65
CA LYS A 332 -4.91 2.82 -14.11
C LYS A 332 -4.43 4.19 -14.59
N ASP A 333 -5.18 5.25 -14.32
CA ASP A 333 -4.97 6.60 -14.85
C ASP A 333 -3.56 7.14 -14.57
N ILE A 334 -2.96 6.76 -13.45
CA ILE A 334 -1.69 7.29 -12.99
C ILE A 334 -0.52 6.27 -13.05
N GLN A 335 -0.70 5.16 -13.79
CA GLN A 335 0.35 4.15 -13.97
C GLN A 335 1.60 4.69 -14.71
N ASN A 336 1.49 5.81 -15.39
CA ASN A 336 2.59 6.53 -16.03
C ASN A 336 3.70 6.96 -15.06
N LEU A 337 3.46 6.97 -13.75
CA LEU A 337 4.51 7.20 -12.76
C LEU A 337 5.59 6.11 -12.78
N PHE A 338 5.23 4.87 -13.08
CA PHE A 338 6.22 3.81 -13.31
C PHE A 338 7.09 4.12 -14.56
N ASP A 339 6.49 4.65 -15.63
CA ASP A 339 7.24 5.03 -16.83
C ASP A 339 8.18 6.22 -16.57
N LYS A 340 7.78 7.16 -15.68
CA LYS A 340 8.65 8.23 -15.21
C LYS A 340 9.86 7.66 -14.46
N PHE A 341 9.68 6.65 -13.62
CA PHE A 341 10.78 5.99 -12.91
C PHE A 341 11.78 5.35 -13.88
N ILE A 342 11.28 4.62 -14.89
CA ILE A 342 12.13 4.05 -15.95
C ILE A 342 12.93 5.14 -16.69
N LYS A 343 12.28 6.26 -17.06
CA LYS A 343 12.96 7.39 -17.73
C LYS A 343 14.06 7.99 -16.85
N ASN A 344 13.84 8.10 -15.54
CA ASN A 344 14.85 8.61 -14.61
C ASN A 344 16.08 7.68 -14.57
N MET A 345 15.89 6.36 -14.50
CA MET A 345 16.99 5.38 -14.57
C MET A 345 17.72 5.45 -15.91
N GLN A 346 17.01 5.58 -17.03
CA GLN A 346 17.60 5.72 -18.36
C GLN A 346 18.49 6.96 -18.45
N SER A 347 18.01 8.10 -17.97
CA SER A 347 18.75 9.37 -17.97
C SER A 347 20.02 9.27 -17.14
N GLN A 348 19.93 8.69 -15.95
CA GLN A 348 21.08 8.51 -15.06
C GLN A 348 22.15 7.61 -15.68
N LYS A 349 21.76 6.51 -16.29
CA LYS A 349 22.67 5.56 -16.96
C LYS A 349 23.40 6.22 -18.13
N SER A 350 22.71 7.08 -18.88
CA SER A 350 23.30 7.85 -19.99
C SER A 350 24.34 8.85 -19.51
N LEU A 351 24.08 9.56 -18.41
CA LEU A 351 25.02 10.50 -17.78
C LEU A 351 26.29 9.78 -17.24
N THR A 352 26.11 8.63 -16.62
CA THR A 352 27.24 7.82 -16.12
C THR A 352 28.14 7.30 -17.22
N ASN A 353 27.56 6.88 -18.35
CA ASN A 353 28.31 6.41 -19.52
C ASN A 353 29.05 7.57 -20.23
N ALA A 354 28.46 8.78 -20.24
CA ALA A 354 29.11 9.96 -20.82
C ALA A 354 30.33 10.43 -20.01
N LYS A 355 30.33 10.25 -18.70
CA LYS A 355 31.47 10.58 -17.80
C LYS A 355 32.61 9.57 -17.84
N LYS A 356 32.38 8.35 -18.35
CA LYS A 356 33.40 7.31 -18.51
C LYS A 356 34.12 7.33 -19.86
N LYS A 357 33.64 8.15 -20.80
CA LYS A 357 34.27 8.46 -22.08
C LYS A 357 35.06 9.75 -22.01
#